data_7e17fa3027a34691dc94a53141ad9ea1
#
_entry.id   7e17fa3027a34691dc94a53141ad9ea1
#
_cell.length_a   1.000
_cell.length_b   1.000
_cell.length_c   1.000
_cell.angle_alpha   90.00
_cell.angle_beta   90.00
_cell.angle_gamma   90.00
#
_symmetry.space_group_name_H-M   'P 1'
#
loop_
_entity.id
_entity.type
_entity.pdbx_description
1 polymer ?
#
loop_
_entity_poly.entity_id
_entity_poly.type
_entity_poly.pdbx_seq_one_letter_code
_entity_poly.pdbx_strand_id
1 'polypeptide(L)'
;MRFSLRSKLGVILSLVTILTVVSSFMVMAIASRGLGAHAASSAGVSYNTANGKLAANPVQLGGQNPAPATSTTVYAAPDHSGKPNAAAQNAPAAASLSLLKGSAAAATVLHNFNALSGMDNANVAGVLVHPPDQGLCVGHDASIAGNPNVEFELINLVIAEYNVNGVVQKSALLPSGKENINNFFNEPNLPFSGGELVSDPRCIYDQPTDTFFLTALAACSPAVGCTTALESHIDLIVYNATSGAAKEYKIDDTFPAHPGCPCLGDQEKIGVDNNAVYLSVDEFEDWAAGGTIEDGADVFIISKPQLVSQVTANFTAFTNLAIGGIPVTSLQPAISTSATNTEFLANSFPFLADGENNPVAATLGFWKVTGDSNVTSGNFNAVVISAKIISSESYAFPVLALSTGSGARRSSAFLNPDDSRLQTCQFVSGDTWCSLSTAIAIKNDPATRDGVAWFELSTSGSIAAQGYVASAGNYLIYPAIVHSASGSTGIVFTLTSGSINPSAAYVFAGSGTAFGGVHIAARGASPSTDGAARWGDYSWATLDPNGTDLWMATEYVPSGFQNPITNFGTRIFDVA
;
A
#
# COMPACT_ATOMS: atom_id res chain seq x y z
N MET A 1 6.94 59.15 -38.06
CA MET A 1 5.85 58.14 -38.01
C MET A 1 6.35 56.90 -37.31
N ARG A 2 6.02 56.73 -36.03
CA ARG A 2 6.31 55.51 -35.26
C ARG A 2 5.01 54.70 -35.20
N PHE A 3 4.93 53.56 -35.85
CA PHE A 3 3.84 52.61 -35.70
C PHE A 3 4.28 51.50 -34.75
N SER A 4 3.45 51.29 -33.74
CA SER A 4 3.63 50.40 -32.59
C SER A 4 3.42 48.95 -32.97
N LEU A 5 4.43 48.13 -32.64
CA LEU A 5 4.47 46.67 -32.87
C LEU A 5 3.85 45.88 -31.67
N ARG A 6 2.82 46.40 -31.02
CA ARG A 6 2.23 45.78 -29.81
C ARG A 6 0.89 45.06 -29.97
N SER A 7 0.34 44.97 -31.18
CA SER A 7 -1.03 44.41 -31.35
C SER A 7 -1.09 43.02 -32.03
N LYS A 8 0.05 42.42 -32.38
CA LYS A 8 0.05 41.08 -33.02
C LYS A 8 0.51 39.91 -32.13
N LEU A 9 1.03 40.20 -30.94
CA LEU A 9 1.45 39.14 -30.02
C LEU A 9 0.32 38.67 -29.08
N GLY A 10 -0.74 39.46 -28.94
CA GLY A 10 -1.89 39.14 -28.06
C GLY A 10 -2.88 38.13 -28.64
N VAL A 11 -2.90 37.99 -29.98
CA VAL A 11 -3.86 37.12 -30.67
C VAL A 11 -3.32 35.70 -30.87
N ILE A 12 -2.01 35.53 -30.87
CA ILE A 12 -1.39 34.19 -31.02
C ILE A 12 -1.34 33.45 -29.68
N LEU A 13 -1.24 34.15 -28.55
CA LEU A 13 -1.29 33.51 -27.23
C LEU A 13 -2.72 33.08 -26.81
N SER A 14 -3.75 33.69 -27.38
CA SER A 14 -5.15 33.30 -27.07
C SER A 14 -5.66 32.12 -27.90
N LEU A 15 -4.99 31.76 -28.99
CA LEU A 15 -5.37 30.60 -29.81
C LEU A 15 -4.64 29.30 -29.40
N VAL A 16 -3.53 29.39 -28.71
CA VAL A 16 -2.83 28.21 -28.20
C VAL A 16 -3.44 27.71 -26.89
N THR A 17 -4.09 28.60 -26.13
CA THR A 17 -4.76 28.23 -24.86
C THR A 17 -6.16 27.65 -25.08
N ILE A 18 -6.74 27.76 -26.27
CA ILE A 18 -8.08 27.21 -26.59
C ILE A 18 -7.99 25.83 -27.26
N LEU A 19 -6.84 25.44 -27.80
CA LEU A 19 -6.66 24.12 -28.43
C LEU A 19 -6.18 23.02 -27.46
N THR A 20 -5.78 23.37 -26.25
CA THR A 20 -5.39 22.40 -25.20
C THR A 20 -6.50 22.06 -24.20
N VAL A 21 -7.69 22.63 -24.37
CA VAL A 21 -8.85 22.36 -23.48
C VAL A 21 -9.93 21.49 -24.16
N VAL A 22 -9.79 21.17 -25.45
CA VAL A 22 -10.82 20.43 -26.19
C VAL A 22 -10.48 18.94 -26.42
N SER A 23 -9.30 18.47 -26.02
CA SER A 23 -8.91 17.06 -26.18
C SER A 23 -8.98 16.22 -24.89
N SER A 24 -9.55 16.72 -23.81
CA SER A 24 -9.67 15.98 -22.53
C SER A 24 -11.14 15.69 -22.13
N PHE A 25 -12.05 15.64 -23.05
CA PHE A 25 -13.42 15.19 -22.81
C PHE A 25 -13.80 14.07 -23.79
N MET A 26 -13.10 12.94 -23.72
CA MET A 26 -13.72 11.68 -24.05
C MET A 26 -14.15 11.01 -22.74
N VAL A 27 -15.20 11.58 -22.15
CA VAL A 27 -15.93 10.96 -21.07
C VAL A 27 -16.46 9.63 -21.61
N MET A 28 -15.98 8.52 -21.08
CA MET A 28 -16.73 7.28 -21.11
C MET A 28 -18.08 7.57 -20.46
N ALA A 29 -19.13 7.67 -21.26
CA ALA A 29 -20.50 7.62 -20.77
C ALA A 29 -20.75 6.19 -20.26
N ILE A 30 -20.27 5.88 -19.06
CA ILE A 30 -20.79 4.75 -18.30
C ILE A 30 -22.22 5.15 -17.94
N ALA A 31 -23.17 4.46 -18.57
CA ALA A 31 -24.58 4.66 -18.31
C ALA A 31 -24.79 4.52 -16.79
N SER A 32 -25.07 5.64 -16.13
CA SER A 32 -25.52 5.69 -14.75
C SER A 32 -26.87 4.99 -14.64
N ARG A 33 -26.84 3.65 -14.54
CA ARG A 33 -27.97 2.91 -14.00
C ARG A 33 -27.75 2.91 -12.49
N GLY A 34 -28.62 3.62 -11.78
CA GLY A 34 -28.63 3.66 -10.35
C GLY A 34 -28.52 2.22 -9.79
N LEU A 35 -27.43 1.94 -9.13
CA LEU A 35 -27.24 0.73 -8.32
C LEU A 35 -28.08 0.90 -7.05
N GLY A 36 -29.41 0.72 -7.20
CA GLY A 36 -30.25 0.41 -6.07
C GLY A 36 -29.78 -0.91 -5.47
N ALA A 37 -29.94 -1.10 -4.16
CA ALA A 37 -29.62 -2.32 -3.44
C ALA A 37 -30.13 -3.55 -4.21
N HIS A 38 -29.28 -4.14 -5.03
CA HIS A 38 -29.56 -5.37 -5.75
C HIS A 38 -29.03 -6.54 -4.94
N ALA A 39 -29.90 -7.53 -4.74
CA ALA A 39 -29.51 -8.85 -4.27
C ALA A 39 -28.30 -9.34 -5.08
N ALA A 40 -27.34 -9.95 -4.36
CA ALA A 40 -26.12 -10.50 -4.93
C ALA A 40 -26.42 -11.38 -6.17
N SER A 41 -26.28 -10.79 -7.34
CA SER A 41 -26.23 -11.54 -8.60
C SER A 41 -24.78 -12.01 -8.77
N SER A 42 -24.56 -13.21 -9.29
CA SER A 42 -23.25 -13.66 -9.73
C SER A 42 -22.81 -12.76 -10.88
N ALA A 43 -22.09 -11.68 -10.55
CA ALA A 43 -21.52 -10.82 -11.56
C ALA A 43 -20.50 -11.66 -12.36
N GLY A 44 -20.59 -11.64 -13.70
CA GLY A 44 -19.62 -12.32 -14.55
C GLY A 44 -18.24 -11.73 -14.30
N VAL A 45 -17.25 -12.58 -14.04
CA VAL A 45 -15.83 -12.20 -13.98
C VAL A 45 -15.27 -12.30 -15.39
N SER A 46 -14.53 -11.30 -15.83
CA SER A 46 -13.76 -11.33 -17.07
C SER A 46 -12.29 -11.06 -16.79
N TYR A 47 -11.41 -11.72 -17.51
CA TYR A 47 -9.96 -11.61 -17.40
C TYR A 47 -9.29 -12.23 -18.63
N ASN A 48 -8.01 -11.91 -18.82
CA ASN A 48 -7.09 -12.66 -19.68
C ASN A 48 -6.22 -13.57 -18.78
N THR A 49 -5.47 -14.48 -19.39
CA THR A 49 -4.58 -15.38 -18.67
C THR A 49 -3.19 -15.39 -19.28
N ALA A 50 -2.20 -15.50 -18.42
CA ALA A 50 -0.82 -15.74 -18.80
C ALA A 50 -0.18 -16.77 -17.88
N ASN A 51 0.82 -17.49 -18.38
CA ASN A 51 1.50 -18.52 -17.62
C ASN A 51 2.99 -18.50 -17.95
N GLY A 52 3.82 -18.79 -16.97
CA GLY A 52 5.26 -18.77 -17.18
C GLY A 52 6.06 -19.45 -16.08
N LYS A 53 7.35 -19.16 -16.12
CA LYS A 53 8.32 -19.62 -15.14
C LYS A 53 9.26 -18.49 -14.76
N LEU A 54 9.48 -18.35 -13.47
CA LEU A 54 10.40 -17.38 -12.89
C LEU A 54 11.71 -18.08 -12.56
N ALA A 55 12.82 -17.53 -13.02
CA ALA A 55 14.15 -18.05 -12.69
C ALA A 55 14.53 -17.68 -11.25
N ALA A 56 15.18 -18.58 -10.53
CA ALA A 56 15.73 -18.32 -9.22
C ALA A 56 17.15 -17.73 -9.37
N ASN A 57 17.28 -16.42 -9.21
CA ASN A 57 18.53 -15.70 -9.35
C ASN A 57 19.28 -15.62 -8.01
N PRO A 58 20.62 -15.54 -8.01
CA PRO A 58 21.38 -15.28 -6.78
C PRO A 58 21.14 -13.83 -6.31
N VAL A 59 20.92 -13.64 -5.02
CA VAL A 59 20.91 -12.31 -4.40
C VAL A 59 22.36 -11.87 -4.16
N GLN A 60 22.69 -10.63 -4.50
CA GLN A 60 23.97 -10.01 -4.18
C GLN A 60 23.87 -9.33 -2.81
N LEU A 61 24.28 -10.04 -1.75
CA LEU A 61 24.21 -9.52 -0.40
C LEU A 61 25.39 -8.60 -0.09
N GLY A 62 25.14 -7.50 0.62
CA GLY A 62 26.17 -6.59 1.10
C GLY A 62 26.75 -5.67 0.02
N GLY A 63 25.95 -5.20 -0.88
CA GLY A 63 26.32 -4.13 -1.84
C GLY A 63 26.87 -2.89 -1.11
N GLN A 64 27.70 -2.10 -1.79
CA GLN A 64 28.20 -0.85 -1.22
C GLN A 64 27.10 0.22 -1.31
N ASN A 65 26.65 0.70 -0.16
CA ASN A 65 25.79 1.86 -0.13
C ASN A 65 26.47 3.06 -0.81
N PRO A 66 25.76 3.88 -1.58
CA PRO A 66 26.31 5.08 -2.15
C PRO A 66 26.76 6.07 -1.08
N ALA A 67 27.55 7.05 -1.46
CA ALA A 67 27.93 8.12 -0.53
C ALA A 67 26.69 8.87 -0.04
N PRO A 68 26.66 9.31 1.23
CA PRO A 68 25.55 10.11 1.76
C PRO A 68 25.22 11.29 0.86
N ALA A 69 23.94 11.59 0.73
CA ALA A 69 23.46 12.68 -0.11
C ALA A 69 24.04 14.02 0.34
N THR A 70 24.71 14.71 -0.58
CA THR A 70 25.12 16.11 -0.42
C THR A 70 24.07 17.07 -0.98
N SER A 71 23.08 16.55 -1.71
CA SER A 71 21.99 17.28 -2.34
C SER A 71 20.80 17.41 -1.39
N THR A 72 20.12 18.56 -1.49
CA THR A 72 18.82 18.78 -0.85
C THR A 72 17.65 18.46 -1.77
N THR A 73 17.92 17.86 -2.93
CA THR A 73 16.86 17.46 -3.86
C THR A 73 16.09 16.28 -3.29
N VAL A 74 14.79 16.41 -3.17
CA VAL A 74 13.86 15.32 -2.84
C VAL A 74 13.19 14.89 -4.12
N TYR A 75 13.13 13.60 -4.32
CA TYR A 75 12.37 12.98 -5.39
C TYR A 75 11.06 12.46 -4.81
N ALA A 76 9.95 12.73 -5.48
CA ALA A 76 8.69 12.10 -5.18
C ALA A 76 8.61 10.80 -5.98
N ALA A 77 8.21 9.71 -5.34
CA ALA A 77 7.72 8.53 -6.05
C ALA A 77 6.51 8.96 -6.92
N PRO A 78 6.22 8.25 -8.01
CA PRO A 78 5.07 8.57 -8.84
C PRO A 78 3.79 8.67 -8.01
N ASP A 79 2.97 9.67 -8.31
CA ASP A 79 1.70 9.87 -7.63
C ASP A 79 0.59 9.40 -8.57
N HIS A 80 0.20 8.16 -8.44
CA HIS A 80 -0.97 7.55 -9.07
C HIS A 80 -2.16 7.51 -8.10
N SER A 81 -2.01 8.14 -6.94
CA SER A 81 -3.10 8.31 -5.99
C SER A 81 -4.23 9.13 -6.60
N GLY A 82 -5.45 8.75 -6.33
CA GLY A 82 -6.62 9.55 -6.67
C GLY A 82 -6.48 10.95 -6.04
N LYS A 83 -6.48 12.01 -6.85
CA LYS A 83 -6.42 13.37 -6.28
C LYS A 83 -7.72 13.67 -5.57
N PRO A 84 -7.70 14.04 -4.26
CA PRO A 84 -8.90 14.51 -3.59
C PRO A 84 -9.46 15.70 -4.39
N ASN A 85 -10.61 15.50 -4.98
CA ASN A 85 -11.31 16.56 -5.68
C ASN A 85 -11.74 17.62 -4.66
N ALA A 86 -11.67 18.90 -5.01
CA ALA A 86 -12.24 19.97 -4.18
C ALA A 86 -13.74 19.74 -3.87
N ALA A 87 -14.47 19.01 -4.73
CA ALA A 87 -15.83 18.55 -4.48
C ALA A 87 -15.92 17.49 -3.37
N ALA A 88 -14.89 16.68 -3.14
CA ALA A 88 -14.86 15.69 -2.06
C ALA A 88 -14.88 16.34 -0.67
N GLN A 89 -14.38 17.57 -0.52
CA GLN A 89 -14.48 18.32 0.73
C GLN A 89 -15.93 18.60 1.17
N ASN A 90 -16.88 18.48 0.26
CA ASN A 90 -18.33 18.65 0.50
C ASN A 90 -19.09 17.34 0.30
N ALA A 91 -18.41 16.21 0.11
CA ALA A 91 -19.06 14.91 -0.07
C ALA A 91 -19.89 14.55 1.19
N PRO A 92 -21.09 13.98 1.03
CA PRO A 92 -21.83 13.48 2.17
C PRO A 92 -21.01 12.37 2.84
N ALA A 93 -20.77 12.53 4.12
CA ALA A 93 -20.06 11.54 4.89
C ALA A 93 -20.78 10.19 4.92
N ALA A 94 -20.02 9.12 4.92
CA ALA A 94 -20.51 7.75 4.84
C ALA A 94 -21.46 7.37 6.00
N ALA A 95 -21.29 7.94 7.19
CA ALA A 95 -22.18 7.68 8.32
C ALA A 95 -22.15 8.83 9.34
N SER A 96 -23.26 8.97 10.09
CA SER A 96 -23.30 9.80 11.30
C SER A 96 -22.98 8.92 12.50
N LEU A 97 -21.70 8.89 12.92
CA LEU A 97 -21.27 8.09 14.05
C LEU A 97 -21.49 8.79 15.40
N SER A 98 -22.03 8.07 16.36
CA SER A 98 -21.81 8.41 17.76
C SER A 98 -20.44 7.89 18.16
N LEU A 99 -19.59 8.77 18.74
CA LEU A 99 -18.26 8.41 19.23
C LEU A 99 -18.26 7.08 19.99
N LEU A 100 -17.28 6.24 19.70
CA LEU A 100 -17.03 5.01 20.44
C LEU A 100 -16.88 5.35 21.94
N LYS A 101 -17.88 4.97 22.71
CA LYS A 101 -17.85 5.00 24.18
C LYS A 101 -17.54 3.57 24.69
N GLY A 102 -16.37 3.07 24.35
CA GLY A 102 -15.90 1.81 24.86
C GLY A 102 -14.78 2.02 25.87
N SER A 103 -14.98 1.55 27.09
CA SER A 103 -13.87 1.20 27.98
C SER A 103 -13.41 -0.20 27.56
N ALA A 104 -12.76 -0.30 26.39
CA ALA A 104 -12.00 -1.50 26.09
C ALA A 104 -10.80 -1.55 27.03
N ALA A 105 -10.34 -2.75 27.39
CA ALA A 105 -9.09 -2.92 28.11
C ALA A 105 -7.98 -2.16 27.34
N ALA A 106 -7.19 -1.39 28.05
CA ALA A 106 -6.04 -0.73 27.41
C ALA A 106 -5.09 -1.82 26.95
N ALA A 107 -4.72 -1.80 25.65
CA ALA A 107 -3.65 -2.64 25.15
C ALA A 107 -2.36 -2.37 25.93
N THR A 108 -1.62 -3.40 26.24
CA THR A 108 -0.25 -3.23 26.73
C THR A 108 0.67 -3.09 25.54
N VAL A 109 1.33 -1.95 25.42
CA VAL A 109 2.43 -1.77 24.46
C VAL A 109 3.65 -2.49 25.03
N LEU A 110 4.15 -3.50 24.33
CA LEU A 110 5.29 -4.32 24.77
C LEU A 110 6.60 -3.70 24.27
N HIS A 111 6.66 -3.38 23.00
CA HIS A 111 7.82 -2.74 22.36
C HIS A 111 7.35 -1.52 21.58
N ASN A 112 8.22 -0.51 21.44
CA ASN A 112 7.83 0.73 20.77
C ASN A 112 9.08 1.57 20.47
N PHE A 113 9.51 1.65 19.20
CA PHE A 113 10.74 2.30 18.81
C PHE A 113 10.64 3.08 17.50
N ASN A 114 11.56 4.03 17.30
CA ASN A 114 11.75 4.71 16.03
C ASN A 114 12.49 3.78 15.08
N ALA A 115 12.01 3.66 13.86
CA ALA A 115 12.60 2.82 12.86
C ALA A 115 13.22 3.65 11.71
N LEU A 116 13.00 3.33 10.45
CA LEU A 116 13.58 4.06 9.33
C LEU A 116 13.01 5.49 9.19
N SER A 117 13.74 6.34 8.47
CA SER A 117 13.40 7.76 8.31
C SER A 117 13.98 8.33 7.02
N GLY A 118 13.54 9.52 6.62
CA GLY A 118 14.15 10.25 5.51
C GLY A 118 15.65 10.51 5.67
N MET A 119 16.20 10.49 6.91
CA MET A 119 17.66 10.54 7.11
C MET A 119 18.34 9.23 6.70
N ASP A 120 17.68 8.09 6.86
CA ASP A 120 18.20 6.82 6.38
C ASP A 120 18.27 6.82 4.85
N ASN A 121 17.27 7.37 4.16
CA ASN A 121 17.34 7.60 2.71
C ASN A 121 18.57 8.41 2.33
N ALA A 122 18.80 9.55 2.99
CA ALA A 122 19.94 10.40 2.71
C ALA A 122 21.28 9.71 2.99
N ASN A 123 21.39 8.96 4.09
CA ASN A 123 22.64 8.36 4.55
C ASN A 123 22.96 7.02 3.87
N VAL A 124 21.95 6.23 3.53
CA VAL A 124 22.09 4.87 3.01
C VAL A 124 21.89 4.83 1.50
N ALA A 125 20.87 5.53 0.98
CA ALA A 125 20.57 5.57 -0.44
C ALA A 125 21.22 6.76 -1.19
N GLY A 126 21.69 7.76 -0.46
CA GLY A 126 22.32 8.93 -1.06
C GLY A 126 21.35 9.92 -1.71
N VAL A 127 20.05 9.69 -1.58
CA VAL A 127 18.97 10.55 -2.09
C VAL A 127 17.86 10.67 -1.07
N LEU A 128 16.95 11.63 -1.26
CA LEU A 128 15.75 11.78 -0.45
C LEU A 128 14.55 11.43 -1.32
N VAL A 129 13.73 10.50 -0.87
CA VAL A 129 12.47 10.11 -1.52
C VAL A 129 11.36 10.17 -0.49
N HIS A 130 10.18 10.55 -0.92
CA HIS A 130 8.91 10.47 -0.19
C HIS A 130 7.78 10.06 -1.14
N PRO A 131 6.75 9.44 -0.64
CA PRO A 131 6.54 9.01 0.75
C PRO A 131 7.41 7.81 1.14
N PRO A 132 7.42 7.37 2.42
CA PRO A 132 8.22 6.22 2.84
C PRO A 132 7.66 4.88 2.39
N ASP A 133 6.34 4.70 2.36
CA ASP A 133 5.64 3.46 1.98
C ASP A 133 6.22 2.22 2.66
N GLN A 134 5.92 2.09 3.96
CA GLN A 134 6.58 1.10 4.82
C GLN A 134 5.97 -0.30 4.72
N GLY A 135 6.79 -1.30 4.37
CA GLY A 135 6.53 -2.72 4.61
C GLY A 135 7.14 -3.19 5.92
N LEU A 136 6.45 -4.07 6.64
CA LEU A 136 6.92 -4.67 7.89
C LEU A 136 6.63 -6.17 7.90
N CYS A 137 7.62 -6.99 8.19
CA CYS A 137 7.40 -8.38 8.56
C CYS A 137 8.16 -8.77 9.82
N VAL A 138 7.57 -9.67 10.61
CA VAL A 138 8.06 -10.10 11.90
C VAL A 138 8.20 -11.61 11.88
N GLY A 139 9.40 -12.10 12.21
CA GLY A 139 9.71 -13.53 12.15
C GLY A 139 10.94 -13.88 12.95
N HIS A 140 11.48 -15.06 12.70
CA HIS A 140 12.76 -15.50 13.26
C HIS A 140 13.87 -15.34 12.23
N ASP A 141 15.12 -15.13 12.68
CA ASP A 141 16.29 -15.26 11.83
C ASP A 141 17.40 -16.08 12.52
N ALA A 142 17.58 -17.31 12.06
CA ALA A 142 18.59 -18.23 12.61
C ALA A 142 20.03 -17.83 12.23
N SER A 143 20.23 -16.93 11.29
CA SER A 143 21.56 -16.39 10.96
C SER A 143 22.10 -15.46 12.04
N ILE A 144 21.23 -14.95 12.91
CA ILE A 144 21.58 -14.11 14.05
C ILE A 144 21.79 -14.98 15.29
N ALA A 145 22.85 -14.71 16.04
CA ALA A 145 23.16 -15.47 17.24
C ALA A 145 22.02 -15.40 18.27
N GLY A 146 21.53 -16.58 18.68
CA GLY A 146 20.40 -16.70 19.58
C GLY A 146 19.05 -16.85 18.91
N ASN A 147 19.00 -16.83 17.57
CA ASN A 147 17.77 -16.95 16.77
C ASN A 147 16.65 -16.05 17.31
N PRO A 148 16.86 -14.73 17.36
CA PRO A 148 15.88 -13.81 17.92
C PRO A 148 14.70 -13.62 16.99
N ASN A 149 13.58 -13.12 17.54
CA ASN A 149 12.58 -12.47 16.75
C ASN A 149 13.17 -11.19 16.15
N VAL A 150 12.89 -10.96 14.89
CA VAL A 150 13.39 -9.83 14.12
C VAL A 150 12.25 -9.17 13.35
N GLU A 151 12.38 -7.88 13.13
CA GLU A 151 11.51 -7.07 12.31
C GLU A 151 12.31 -6.57 11.09
N PHE A 152 11.90 -7.00 9.89
CA PHE A 152 12.32 -6.33 8.66
C PHE A 152 11.39 -5.18 8.37
N GLU A 153 11.96 -4.00 8.25
CA GLU A 153 11.28 -2.83 7.72
C GLU A 153 11.92 -2.40 6.41
N LEU A 154 11.06 -2.18 5.44
CA LEU A 154 11.41 -1.59 4.16
C LEU A 154 10.66 -0.26 4.03
N ILE A 155 11.37 0.75 3.57
CA ILE A 155 10.75 2.00 3.11
C ILE A 155 11.27 2.29 1.71
N ASN A 156 10.65 3.23 1.02
CA ASN A 156 11.20 3.70 -0.23
C ASN A 156 12.67 4.06 -0.05
N LEU A 157 13.52 3.30 -0.74
CA LEU A 157 14.96 3.27 -0.89
C LEU A 157 15.81 2.68 0.25
N VAL A 158 15.25 2.24 1.37
CA VAL A 158 16.07 1.62 2.44
C VAL A 158 15.35 0.43 3.08
N ILE A 159 16.10 -0.63 3.32
CA ILE A 159 15.71 -1.76 4.16
C ILE A 159 16.57 -1.81 5.43
N ALA A 160 15.97 -2.22 6.54
CA ALA A 160 16.65 -2.49 7.80
C ALA A 160 16.07 -3.72 8.49
N GLU A 161 16.91 -4.35 9.32
CA GLU A 161 16.50 -5.43 10.21
C GLU A 161 16.73 -4.99 11.65
N TYR A 162 15.73 -5.18 12.50
CA TYR A 162 15.76 -4.82 13.92
C TYR A 162 15.52 -6.04 14.80
N ASN A 163 15.92 -5.97 16.05
CA ASN A 163 15.34 -6.82 17.09
C ASN A 163 14.13 -6.11 17.72
N VAL A 164 13.36 -6.82 18.52
CA VAL A 164 12.15 -6.33 19.20
C VAL A 164 12.33 -5.03 20.01
N ASN A 165 13.56 -4.64 20.31
CA ASN A 165 13.90 -3.40 21.01
C ASN A 165 14.33 -2.27 20.06
N GLY A 166 14.23 -2.46 18.75
CA GLY A 166 14.60 -1.46 17.74
C GLY A 166 16.12 -1.32 17.53
N VAL A 167 16.91 -2.33 17.93
CA VAL A 167 18.34 -2.34 17.67
C VAL A 167 18.61 -2.99 16.33
N VAL A 168 19.26 -2.26 15.42
CA VAL A 168 19.63 -2.76 14.10
C VAL A 168 20.46 -4.03 14.24
N GLN A 169 20.06 -5.09 13.53
CA GLN A 169 20.72 -6.37 13.48
C GLN A 169 21.57 -6.50 12.20
N LYS A 170 22.47 -7.48 12.22
CA LYS A 170 23.24 -7.89 11.04
C LYS A 170 23.02 -9.38 10.84
N SER A 171 22.41 -9.70 9.74
CA SER A 171 22.04 -11.07 9.38
C SER A 171 22.79 -11.57 8.15
N ALA A 172 22.49 -12.78 7.74
CA ALA A 172 22.94 -13.29 6.45
C ALA A 172 22.32 -12.50 5.28
N LEU A 173 21.09 -12.03 5.43
CA LEU A 173 20.39 -11.22 4.41
C LEU A 173 20.90 -9.77 4.39
N LEU A 174 21.12 -9.15 5.55
CA LEU A 174 21.56 -7.75 5.70
C LEU A 174 22.88 -7.66 6.49
N PRO A 175 24.03 -7.98 5.90
CA PRO A 175 25.32 -7.97 6.61
C PRO A 175 25.73 -6.59 7.14
N SER A 176 25.25 -5.51 6.55
CA SER A 176 25.45 -4.12 7.01
C SER A 176 24.41 -3.66 8.03
N GLY A 177 23.29 -4.38 8.16
CA GLY A 177 22.16 -4.06 9.02
C GLY A 177 21.16 -3.07 8.43
N LYS A 178 21.61 -2.18 7.54
CA LYS A 178 20.79 -1.32 6.68
C LYS A 178 21.39 -1.31 5.29
N GLU A 179 20.55 -1.34 4.26
CA GLU A 179 20.98 -1.36 2.88
C GLU A 179 20.07 -0.52 1.99
N ASN A 180 20.64 -0.02 0.91
CA ASN A 180 19.89 0.60 -0.17
C ASN A 180 19.03 -0.45 -0.87
N ILE A 181 17.75 -0.15 -1.08
CA ILE A 181 16.79 -1.10 -1.63
C ILE A 181 17.12 -1.49 -3.08
N ASN A 182 17.69 -0.59 -3.89
CA ASN A 182 18.14 -0.92 -5.24
C ASN A 182 19.24 -1.99 -5.22
N ASN A 183 20.24 -1.86 -4.33
CA ASN A 183 21.27 -2.88 -4.17
C ASN A 183 20.68 -4.20 -3.67
N PHE A 184 19.75 -4.09 -2.73
CA PHE A 184 19.10 -5.25 -2.12
C PHE A 184 18.32 -6.08 -3.14
N PHE A 185 17.64 -5.44 -4.08
CA PHE A 185 16.91 -6.08 -5.18
C PHE A 185 17.73 -6.21 -6.47
N ASN A 186 19.07 -6.18 -6.39
CA ASN A 186 19.98 -6.33 -7.54
C ASN A 186 19.74 -5.32 -8.69
N GLU A 187 19.18 -4.17 -8.39
CA GLU A 187 19.03 -3.07 -9.33
C GLU A 187 20.26 -2.16 -9.26
N PRO A 188 21.21 -2.25 -10.20
CA PRO A 188 22.60 -1.84 -9.99
C PRO A 188 22.83 -0.34 -9.92
N ASN A 189 21.86 0.46 -10.31
CA ASN A 189 22.01 1.91 -10.35
C ASN A 189 20.91 2.57 -9.53
N LEU A 190 21.23 3.74 -8.96
CA LEU A 190 20.23 4.54 -8.28
C LEU A 190 19.27 5.19 -9.27
N PRO A 191 18.00 5.40 -8.90
CA PRO A 191 17.08 6.20 -9.67
C PRO A 191 17.66 7.60 -9.95
N PHE A 192 17.21 8.25 -11.02
CA PHE A 192 17.64 9.59 -11.46
C PHE A 192 19.12 9.70 -11.88
N SER A 193 19.87 8.61 -11.87
CA SER A 193 21.23 8.51 -12.42
C SER A 193 21.32 7.49 -13.57
N GLY A 194 20.18 7.17 -14.18
CA GLY A 194 20.07 6.20 -15.27
C GLY A 194 19.74 4.77 -14.79
N GLY A 195 19.37 4.62 -13.51
CA GLY A 195 18.92 3.37 -12.92
C GLY A 195 17.40 3.33 -12.73
N GLU A 196 16.91 2.18 -12.35
CA GLU A 196 15.51 1.94 -12.06
C GLU A 196 15.09 2.60 -10.74
N LEU A 197 13.85 3.01 -10.65
CA LEU A 197 13.23 3.35 -9.37
C LEU A 197 12.73 2.06 -8.74
N VAL A 198 13.27 1.71 -7.58
CA VAL A 198 12.73 0.64 -6.73
C VAL A 198 11.92 1.29 -5.63
N SER A 199 10.62 0.98 -5.56
CA SER A 199 9.68 1.63 -4.64
C SER A 199 8.59 0.66 -4.16
N ASP A 200 7.71 1.16 -3.32
CA ASP A 200 6.52 0.48 -2.79
C ASP A 200 6.80 -0.87 -2.12
N PRO A 201 7.83 -0.97 -1.28
CA PRO A 201 8.28 -2.26 -0.78
C PRO A 201 7.26 -2.89 0.17
N ARG A 202 7.12 -4.22 0.07
CA ARG A 202 6.26 -5.02 0.94
C ARG A 202 7.02 -6.21 1.52
N CYS A 203 6.51 -6.73 2.64
CA CYS A 203 7.14 -7.86 3.29
C CYS A 203 6.10 -8.71 4.03
N ILE A 204 6.24 -10.03 3.93
CA ILE A 204 5.51 -10.98 4.77
C ILE A 204 6.46 -12.07 5.29
N TYR A 205 6.17 -12.60 6.47
CA TYR A 205 6.78 -13.79 7.01
C TYR A 205 5.79 -14.94 7.00
N ASP A 206 6.13 -16.03 6.29
CA ASP A 206 5.35 -17.26 6.25
C ASP A 206 5.87 -18.23 7.31
N GLN A 207 5.28 -18.18 8.48
CA GLN A 207 5.68 -19.01 9.62
C GLN A 207 5.73 -20.52 9.31
N PRO A 208 4.78 -21.13 8.56
CA PRO A 208 4.82 -22.55 8.25
C PRO A 208 6.06 -23.01 7.49
N THR A 209 6.70 -22.13 6.72
CA THR A 209 7.90 -22.43 5.93
C THR A 209 9.16 -21.73 6.42
N ASP A 210 9.05 -20.94 7.49
CA ASP A 210 10.15 -20.13 8.05
C ASP A 210 10.82 -19.28 6.96
N THR A 211 10.00 -18.58 6.18
CA THR A 211 10.42 -17.86 4.97
C THR A 211 9.88 -16.44 4.94
N PHE A 212 10.77 -15.49 4.68
CA PHE A 212 10.36 -14.11 4.35
C PHE A 212 10.22 -13.97 2.85
N PHE A 213 9.14 -13.32 2.43
CA PHE A 213 8.87 -12.86 1.08
C PHE A 213 8.90 -11.34 1.09
N LEU A 214 9.86 -10.74 0.38
CA LEU A 214 10.05 -9.29 0.30
C LEU A 214 9.88 -8.87 -1.14
N THR A 215 9.05 -7.88 -1.41
CA THR A 215 8.79 -7.38 -2.75
C THR A 215 9.07 -5.90 -2.87
N ALA A 216 9.32 -5.45 -4.07
CA ALA A 216 9.32 -4.06 -4.45
C ALA A 216 8.99 -3.93 -5.95
N LEU A 217 8.37 -2.84 -6.33
CA LEU A 217 8.25 -2.42 -7.71
C LEU A 217 9.60 -1.89 -8.20
N ALA A 218 10.04 -2.32 -9.36
CA ALA A 218 11.18 -1.73 -10.08
C ALA A 218 10.71 -1.20 -11.44
N ALA A 219 10.92 0.08 -11.69
CA ALA A 219 10.50 0.73 -12.92
C ALA A 219 11.58 1.61 -13.53
N CYS A 220 11.74 1.48 -14.83
CA CYS A 220 12.68 2.26 -15.64
C CYS A 220 11.92 3.03 -16.72
N SER A 221 11.98 4.33 -16.68
CA SER A 221 11.40 5.20 -17.71
C SER A 221 12.18 6.50 -17.84
N PRO A 222 12.00 7.28 -18.93
CA PRO A 222 12.60 8.60 -19.05
C PRO A 222 12.25 9.55 -17.89
N ALA A 223 11.13 9.35 -17.20
CA ALA A 223 10.75 10.16 -16.05
C ALA A 223 11.68 9.96 -14.84
N VAL A 224 12.25 8.76 -14.67
CA VAL A 224 13.25 8.45 -13.64
C VAL A 224 14.70 8.47 -14.14
N GLY A 225 14.92 8.98 -15.36
CA GLY A 225 16.24 9.17 -15.94
C GLY A 225 16.75 8.02 -16.80
N CYS A 226 15.94 6.99 -17.05
CA CYS A 226 16.27 5.94 -17.98
C CYS A 226 16.21 6.43 -19.43
N THR A 227 16.96 5.76 -20.32
CA THR A 227 17.01 6.11 -21.74
C THR A 227 16.14 5.22 -22.62
N THR A 228 15.56 4.18 -22.05
CA THR A 228 14.70 3.18 -22.69
C THR A 228 13.22 3.53 -22.55
N ALA A 229 12.39 2.81 -23.29
CA ALA A 229 10.96 2.78 -23.04
C ALA A 229 10.66 2.27 -21.61
N LEU A 230 9.42 2.41 -21.17
CA LEU A 230 9.01 1.86 -19.87
C LEU A 230 9.35 0.37 -19.80
N GLU A 231 10.10 0.01 -18.78
CA GLU A 231 10.29 -1.36 -18.30
C GLU A 231 9.83 -1.37 -16.84
N SER A 232 8.93 -2.28 -16.49
CA SER A 232 8.39 -2.43 -15.15
C SER A 232 8.36 -3.91 -14.77
N HIS A 233 8.71 -4.20 -13.54
CA HIS A 233 8.63 -5.55 -12.98
C HIS A 233 8.54 -5.50 -11.46
N ILE A 234 8.04 -6.58 -10.87
CA ILE A 234 8.08 -6.76 -9.42
C ILE A 234 9.28 -7.64 -9.08
N ASP A 235 10.12 -7.15 -8.20
CA ASP A 235 11.15 -7.95 -7.57
C ASP A 235 10.58 -8.70 -6.37
N LEU A 236 10.91 -9.99 -6.25
CA LEU A 236 10.55 -10.85 -5.12
C LEU A 236 11.79 -11.55 -4.57
N ILE A 237 12.24 -11.17 -3.39
CA ILE A 237 13.26 -11.92 -2.65
C ILE A 237 12.58 -12.92 -1.74
N VAL A 238 13.04 -14.16 -1.82
CA VAL A 238 12.65 -15.28 -0.97
C VAL A 238 13.81 -15.62 -0.07
N TYR A 239 13.70 -15.32 1.23
CA TYR A 239 14.72 -15.55 2.24
C TYR A 239 14.28 -16.64 3.20
N ASN A 240 15.02 -17.74 3.23
CA ASN A 240 14.79 -18.82 4.20
C ASN A 240 15.52 -18.50 5.50
N ALA A 241 14.78 -18.19 6.54
CA ALA A 241 15.29 -17.74 7.82
C ALA A 241 16.10 -18.83 8.58
N THR A 242 15.79 -20.11 8.37
CA THR A 242 16.53 -21.23 8.97
C THR A 242 17.91 -21.40 8.34
N SER A 243 18.00 -21.37 7.00
CA SER A 243 19.27 -21.64 6.29
C SER A 243 20.09 -20.40 5.99
N GLY A 244 19.51 -19.22 6.05
CA GLY A 244 20.11 -17.96 5.61
C GLY A 244 20.26 -17.85 4.10
N ALA A 245 19.62 -18.72 3.32
CA ALA A 245 19.68 -18.70 1.87
C ALA A 245 18.63 -17.74 1.29
N ALA A 246 19.02 -16.99 0.25
CA ALA A 246 18.12 -16.08 -0.46
C ALA A 246 18.17 -16.29 -1.96
N LYS A 247 17.03 -16.08 -2.63
CA LYS A 247 16.88 -16.03 -4.08
C LYS A 247 15.94 -14.90 -4.47
N GLU A 248 16.22 -14.32 -5.62
CA GLU A 248 15.42 -13.30 -6.26
C GLU A 248 14.68 -13.87 -7.45
N TYR A 249 13.47 -13.38 -7.65
CA TYR A 249 12.60 -13.65 -8.79
C TYR A 249 12.08 -12.32 -9.32
N LYS A 250 12.10 -12.16 -10.65
CA LYS A 250 11.58 -10.98 -11.33
C LYS A 250 10.31 -11.34 -12.08
N ILE A 251 9.25 -10.61 -11.82
CA ILE A 251 7.94 -10.79 -12.42
C ILE A 251 7.70 -9.61 -13.35
N ASP A 252 7.78 -9.86 -14.66
CA ASP A 252 7.45 -8.87 -15.68
C ASP A 252 5.96 -8.53 -15.57
N ASP A 253 5.61 -7.31 -15.22
CA ASP A 253 4.26 -6.80 -15.10
C ASP A 253 3.82 -6.01 -16.35
N THR A 254 4.74 -5.69 -17.27
CA THR A 254 4.40 -5.08 -18.56
C THR A 254 3.71 -6.06 -19.53
N PHE A 255 3.02 -7.02 -19.04
CA PHE A 255 2.59 -8.24 -19.72
C PHE A 255 1.74 -7.96 -20.97
N PRO A 256 2.05 -8.58 -22.14
CA PRO A 256 1.29 -8.36 -23.37
C PRO A 256 -0.18 -8.81 -23.30
N ALA A 257 -0.55 -9.58 -22.27
CA ALA A 257 -1.92 -10.03 -22.06
C ALA A 257 -2.84 -8.95 -21.48
N HIS A 258 -2.28 -7.88 -20.93
CA HIS A 258 -3.06 -6.73 -20.48
C HIS A 258 -3.19 -5.74 -21.66
N PRO A 259 -4.43 -5.41 -22.10
CA PRO A 259 -4.63 -4.43 -23.17
C PRO A 259 -4.15 -3.04 -22.73
N GLY A 260 -3.43 -2.33 -23.57
CA GLY A 260 -2.89 -1.00 -23.27
C GLY A 260 -1.41 -0.99 -22.90
N CYS A 261 -0.87 -2.14 -22.46
CA CYS A 261 0.55 -2.26 -22.12
C CYS A 261 1.49 -2.09 -23.34
N PRO A 262 2.76 -1.64 -23.15
CA PRO A 262 3.50 -1.67 -21.87
C PRO A 262 2.96 -0.70 -20.84
N CYS A 263 2.74 -1.18 -19.63
CA CYS A 263 2.18 -0.48 -18.49
C CYS A 263 3.21 -0.36 -17.37
N LEU A 264 2.93 0.49 -16.39
CA LEU A 264 3.57 0.48 -15.09
C LEU A 264 2.66 -0.29 -14.14
N GLY A 265 3.12 -1.41 -13.59
CA GLY A 265 2.45 -2.11 -12.52
C GLY A 265 2.75 -1.45 -11.19
N ASP A 266 1.89 -0.52 -10.76
CA ASP A 266 2.09 0.28 -9.55
C ASP A 266 1.42 -0.36 -8.34
N GLN A 267 1.91 0.01 -7.14
CA GLN A 267 1.35 -0.38 -5.85
C GLN A 267 1.15 -1.89 -5.72
N GLU A 268 2.20 -2.65 -5.96
CA GLU A 268 2.14 -4.11 -5.81
C GLU A 268 1.67 -4.48 -4.41
N LYS A 269 0.88 -5.53 -4.33
CA LYS A 269 0.28 -6.05 -3.11
C LYS A 269 0.63 -7.53 -3.00
N ILE A 270 0.91 -8.00 -1.79
CA ILE A 270 1.32 -9.37 -1.56
C ILE A 270 0.35 -10.10 -0.64
N GLY A 271 0.06 -11.36 -0.96
CA GLY A 271 -0.68 -12.31 -0.13
C GLY A 271 -0.06 -13.69 -0.16
N VAL A 272 -0.46 -14.56 0.73
CA VAL A 272 0.05 -15.91 0.82
C VAL A 272 -0.98 -16.87 1.41
N ASP A 273 -1.03 -18.08 0.86
CA ASP A 273 -1.75 -19.20 1.48
C ASP A 273 -0.83 -20.44 1.61
N ASN A 274 -1.40 -21.64 1.75
CA ASN A 274 -0.60 -22.86 1.85
C ASN A 274 0.19 -23.18 0.57
N ASN A 275 -0.31 -22.81 -0.61
CA ASN A 275 0.12 -23.32 -1.90
C ASN A 275 0.83 -22.28 -2.77
N ALA A 276 0.51 -21.01 -2.60
CA ALA A 276 1.00 -19.97 -3.48
C ALA A 276 1.34 -18.67 -2.74
N VAL A 277 2.15 -17.84 -3.38
CA VAL A 277 2.33 -16.42 -3.12
C VAL A 277 1.59 -15.68 -4.22
N TYR A 278 0.84 -14.66 -3.82
CA TYR A 278 0.01 -13.84 -4.69
C TYR A 278 0.58 -12.44 -4.75
N LEU A 279 0.77 -11.92 -5.96
CA LEU A 279 1.13 -10.52 -6.19
C LEU A 279 0.04 -9.89 -7.05
N SER A 280 -0.42 -8.72 -6.66
CA SER A 280 -1.37 -7.95 -7.45
C SER A 280 -0.81 -6.56 -7.70
N VAL A 281 -1.01 -6.03 -8.89
CA VAL A 281 -0.60 -4.69 -9.30
C VAL A 281 -1.78 -3.95 -9.91
N ASP A 282 -1.72 -2.64 -9.85
CA ASP A 282 -2.59 -1.76 -10.62
C ASP A 282 -1.81 -1.29 -11.85
N GLU A 283 -2.35 -1.57 -13.05
CA GLU A 283 -1.71 -1.26 -14.31
C GLU A 283 -2.03 0.17 -14.73
N PHE A 284 -0.99 0.95 -15.01
CA PHE A 284 -1.10 2.31 -15.52
C PHE A 284 -0.48 2.40 -16.90
N GLU A 285 -1.08 3.20 -17.79
CA GLU A 285 -0.48 3.50 -19.08
C GLU A 285 0.96 3.98 -18.95
N ASP A 286 1.75 3.79 -20.02
CA ASP A 286 3.15 4.22 -20.08
C ASP A 286 3.34 5.65 -19.54
N TRP A 287 4.09 5.72 -18.48
CA TRP A 287 4.45 6.93 -17.77
C TRP A 287 5.13 7.99 -18.67
N ALA A 288 5.95 7.55 -19.62
CA ALA A 288 6.57 8.43 -20.59
C ALA A 288 5.57 9.05 -21.58
N ALA A 289 4.43 8.40 -21.79
CA ALA A 289 3.32 8.92 -22.60
C ALA A 289 2.37 9.83 -21.81
N GLY A 290 2.61 10.00 -20.50
CA GLY A 290 1.80 10.81 -19.60
C GLY A 290 0.84 9.99 -18.73
N GLY A 291 1.11 8.69 -18.61
CA GLY A 291 0.31 7.65 -17.94
C GLY A 291 -0.28 8.05 -16.59
N THR A 292 -1.52 8.48 -16.64
CA THR A 292 -2.34 8.76 -15.46
C THR A 292 -3.63 7.96 -15.50
N ILE A 293 -3.79 7.09 -16.52
CA ILE A 293 -4.97 6.27 -16.70
C ILE A 293 -4.66 4.90 -16.13
N GLU A 294 -5.41 4.53 -15.11
CA GLU A 294 -5.41 3.21 -14.54
C GLU A 294 -6.24 2.27 -15.42
N ASP A 295 -5.61 1.23 -15.94
CA ASP A 295 -6.22 0.27 -16.87
C ASP A 295 -6.83 -0.94 -16.15
N GLY A 296 -6.60 -1.09 -14.86
CA GLY A 296 -7.15 -2.17 -14.02
C GLY A 296 -6.07 -2.96 -13.31
N ALA A 297 -6.47 -4.03 -12.64
CA ALA A 297 -5.59 -4.85 -11.82
C ALA A 297 -5.24 -6.19 -12.50
N ASP A 298 -4.02 -6.63 -12.23
CA ASP A 298 -3.51 -7.96 -12.54
C ASP A 298 -3.19 -8.72 -11.24
N VAL A 299 -3.27 -10.05 -11.27
CA VAL A 299 -2.86 -10.90 -10.16
C VAL A 299 -2.03 -12.07 -10.64
N PHE A 300 -0.85 -12.24 -10.05
CA PHE A 300 0.09 -13.33 -10.27
C PHE A 300 -0.02 -14.35 -9.14
N ILE A 301 -0.08 -15.63 -9.49
CA ILE A 301 -0.20 -16.75 -8.56
C ILE A 301 1.03 -17.62 -8.75
N ILE A 302 1.95 -17.60 -7.79
CA ILE A 302 3.28 -18.17 -7.91
C ILE A 302 3.40 -19.38 -6.96
N SER A 303 3.93 -20.49 -7.44
CA SER A 303 4.10 -21.71 -6.65
C SER A 303 4.96 -21.50 -5.40
N LYS A 304 4.34 -21.43 -4.22
CA LYS A 304 5.06 -21.29 -2.94
C LYS A 304 6.06 -22.44 -2.67
N PRO A 305 5.75 -23.73 -2.90
CA PRO A 305 6.70 -24.80 -2.71
C PRO A 305 7.99 -24.67 -3.54
N GLN A 306 7.87 -24.14 -4.78
CA GLN A 306 9.04 -23.90 -5.63
C GLN A 306 9.83 -22.67 -5.18
N LEU A 307 9.17 -21.61 -4.76
CA LEU A 307 9.80 -20.43 -4.17
C LEU A 307 10.59 -20.80 -2.89
N VAL A 308 9.96 -21.50 -1.95
CA VAL A 308 10.58 -21.94 -0.69
C VAL A 308 11.77 -22.88 -0.95
N SER A 309 11.66 -23.72 -1.96
CA SER A 309 12.77 -24.59 -2.41
C SER A 309 13.84 -23.84 -3.20
N GLN A 310 13.63 -22.55 -3.49
CA GLN A 310 14.55 -21.68 -4.19
C GLN A 310 14.97 -22.21 -5.58
N VAL A 311 14.02 -22.80 -6.30
CA VAL A 311 14.17 -23.29 -7.67
C VAL A 311 13.32 -22.46 -8.62
N THR A 312 13.47 -22.69 -9.93
CA THR A 312 12.57 -22.09 -10.93
C THR A 312 11.11 -22.31 -10.54
N ALA A 313 10.36 -21.22 -10.39
CA ALA A 313 8.97 -21.26 -9.93
C ALA A 313 7.99 -21.08 -11.10
N ASN A 314 6.97 -21.93 -11.16
CA ASN A 314 5.85 -21.75 -12.07
C ASN A 314 4.92 -20.67 -11.55
N PHE A 315 4.31 -19.91 -12.48
CA PHE A 315 3.24 -18.98 -12.16
C PHE A 315 2.12 -19.02 -13.20
N THR A 316 0.95 -18.59 -12.79
CA THR A 316 -0.16 -18.18 -13.67
C THR A 316 -0.61 -16.79 -13.27
N ALA A 317 -1.08 -16.00 -14.24
CA ALA A 317 -1.62 -14.67 -13.98
C ALA A 317 -3.03 -14.57 -14.56
N PHE A 318 -3.86 -13.80 -13.87
CA PHE A 318 -5.14 -13.31 -14.36
C PHE A 318 -5.00 -11.80 -14.53
N THR A 319 -5.17 -11.31 -15.75
CA THR A 319 -4.90 -9.93 -16.12
C THR A 319 -6.15 -9.23 -16.63
N ASN A 320 -6.17 -7.91 -16.57
CA ASN A 320 -7.31 -7.10 -17.00
C ASN A 320 -8.61 -7.54 -16.30
N LEU A 321 -8.53 -7.60 -14.97
CA LEU A 321 -9.63 -8.12 -14.16
C LEU A 321 -10.83 -7.17 -14.16
N ALA A 322 -12.02 -7.72 -14.40
CA ALA A 322 -13.27 -6.98 -14.25
C ALA A 322 -14.35 -7.84 -13.59
N ILE A 323 -15.24 -7.21 -12.83
CA ILE A 323 -16.38 -7.83 -12.16
C ILE A 323 -17.66 -7.10 -12.53
N GLY A 324 -18.62 -7.81 -13.14
CA GLY A 324 -19.86 -7.20 -13.63
C GLY A 324 -19.65 -6.14 -14.71
N GLY A 325 -18.54 -6.19 -15.44
CA GLY A 325 -18.15 -5.20 -16.45
C GLY A 325 -17.50 -3.94 -15.88
N ILE A 326 -17.17 -3.91 -14.58
CA ILE A 326 -16.43 -2.84 -13.90
C ILE A 326 -14.97 -3.28 -13.82
N PRO A 327 -14.00 -2.52 -14.35
CA PRO A 327 -12.59 -2.78 -14.14
C PRO A 327 -12.27 -2.84 -12.63
N VAL A 328 -11.40 -3.74 -12.26
CA VAL A 328 -10.95 -3.91 -10.86
C VAL A 328 -9.67 -3.12 -10.69
N THR A 329 -9.61 -2.38 -9.60
CA THR A 329 -8.43 -1.65 -9.16
C THR A 329 -8.13 -2.02 -7.72
N SER A 330 -6.88 -1.92 -7.33
CA SER A 330 -6.41 -2.17 -5.96
C SER A 330 -6.93 -3.49 -5.37
N LEU A 331 -6.78 -4.59 -6.14
CA LEU A 331 -7.13 -5.92 -5.69
C LEU A 331 -6.15 -6.38 -4.59
N GLN A 332 -6.64 -6.50 -3.37
CA GLN A 332 -5.82 -6.82 -2.20
C GLN A 332 -5.88 -8.32 -1.90
N PRO A 333 -4.79 -9.10 -2.13
CA PRO A 333 -4.67 -10.47 -1.65
C PRO A 333 -4.59 -10.52 -0.12
N ALA A 334 -5.07 -11.59 0.49
CA ALA A 334 -5.00 -11.75 1.93
C ALA A 334 -3.65 -12.35 2.37
N ILE A 335 -3.12 -11.85 3.48
CA ILE A 335 -2.01 -12.49 4.18
C ILE A 335 -2.61 -13.54 5.12
N SER A 336 -2.47 -14.82 4.76
CA SER A 336 -3.06 -15.90 5.55
C SER A 336 -2.17 -16.28 6.72
N THR A 337 -2.63 -16.00 7.94
CA THR A 337 -2.01 -16.46 9.19
C THR A 337 -2.64 -17.75 9.70
N SER A 338 -3.65 -18.26 9.00
CA SER A 338 -4.29 -19.55 9.24
C SER A 338 -4.23 -20.42 7.99
N ALA A 339 -4.05 -21.71 8.15
CA ALA A 339 -3.95 -22.64 7.03
C ALA A 339 -5.19 -22.60 6.13
N THR A 340 -5.00 -22.34 4.86
CA THR A 340 -6.04 -22.37 3.83
C THR A 340 -5.45 -22.84 2.50
N ASN A 341 -6.29 -23.46 1.66
CA ASN A 341 -5.98 -23.85 0.27
C ASN A 341 -6.85 -23.05 -0.71
N THR A 342 -7.31 -21.90 -0.29
CA THR A 342 -8.09 -20.96 -1.08
C THR A 342 -7.59 -19.59 -0.73
N GLU A 343 -7.13 -18.86 -1.71
CA GLU A 343 -6.83 -17.45 -1.50
C GLU A 343 -8.11 -16.63 -1.55
N PHE A 344 -8.17 -15.66 -0.65
CA PHE A 344 -9.24 -14.68 -0.59
C PHE A 344 -8.65 -13.30 -0.89
N LEU A 345 -9.29 -12.59 -1.82
CA LEU A 345 -8.90 -11.24 -2.17
C LEU A 345 -10.12 -10.33 -2.09
N ALA A 346 -9.87 -9.06 -1.89
CA ALA A 346 -10.94 -8.07 -1.88
C ALA A 346 -10.50 -6.78 -2.56
N ASN A 347 -11.45 -6.04 -3.12
CA ASN A 347 -11.24 -4.67 -3.57
C ASN A 347 -12.41 -3.79 -3.16
N SER A 348 -12.13 -2.53 -2.92
CA SER A 348 -13.13 -1.47 -2.91
C SER A 348 -13.34 -0.96 -4.34
N PHE A 349 -14.27 -0.02 -4.50
CA PHE A 349 -14.51 0.64 -5.78
C PHE A 349 -14.32 2.16 -5.61
N PRO A 350 -13.08 2.64 -5.43
CA PRO A 350 -12.80 4.04 -5.14
C PRO A 350 -13.29 4.98 -6.24
N PHE A 351 -13.25 4.56 -7.52
CA PHE A 351 -13.73 5.37 -8.64
C PHE A 351 -15.26 5.46 -8.74
N LEU A 352 -15.99 4.56 -8.11
CA LEU A 352 -17.45 4.73 -7.96
C LEU A 352 -17.78 5.78 -6.89
N ALA A 353 -16.81 6.12 -6.06
CA ALA A 353 -16.89 7.14 -5.01
C ALA A 353 -16.10 8.41 -5.36
N ASP A 354 -15.83 8.68 -6.65
CA ASP A 354 -14.96 9.76 -7.14
C ASP A 354 -15.41 11.19 -6.84
N GLY A 355 -16.49 11.35 -6.14
CA GLY A 355 -17.01 12.64 -5.67
C GLY A 355 -17.75 13.48 -6.71
N GLU A 356 -17.66 13.16 -7.99
CA GLU A 356 -18.33 13.97 -9.02
C GLU A 356 -19.76 13.52 -9.28
N ASN A 357 -20.00 12.21 -9.35
CA ASN A 357 -21.32 11.65 -9.68
C ASN A 357 -21.86 10.66 -8.64
N ASN A 358 -20.99 10.03 -7.85
CA ASN A 358 -21.37 9.11 -6.77
C ASN A 358 -20.34 9.17 -5.64
N PRO A 359 -20.50 10.13 -4.71
CA PRO A 359 -19.49 10.41 -3.68
C PRO A 359 -19.38 9.31 -2.63
N VAL A 360 -20.22 8.28 -2.68
CA VAL A 360 -20.30 7.21 -1.67
C VAL A 360 -20.48 5.87 -2.36
N ALA A 361 -19.58 4.93 -2.08
CA ALA A 361 -19.74 3.51 -2.43
C ALA A 361 -20.23 2.71 -1.21
N ALA A 362 -20.88 1.59 -1.44
CA ALA A 362 -21.41 0.70 -0.41
C ALA A 362 -21.32 -0.77 -0.87
N THR A 363 -20.28 -1.09 -1.61
CA THR A 363 -20.04 -2.43 -2.14
C THR A 363 -18.55 -2.73 -2.17
N LEU A 364 -18.21 -4.01 -2.00
CA LEU A 364 -16.86 -4.54 -2.16
C LEU A 364 -16.89 -5.66 -3.22
N GLY A 365 -15.79 -5.83 -3.93
CA GLY A 365 -15.49 -7.05 -4.65
C GLY A 365 -14.89 -8.07 -3.70
N PHE A 366 -15.44 -9.28 -3.69
CA PHE A 366 -14.89 -10.41 -2.93
C PHE A 366 -14.51 -11.52 -3.89
N TRP A 367 -13.27 -11.96 -3.83
CA TRP A 367 -12.64 -12.85 -4.78
C TRP A 367 -12.11 -14.11 -4.11
N LYS A 368 -12.01 -15.18 -4.90
CA LYS A 368 -11.39 -16.44 -4.49
C LYS A 368 -10.54 -16.98 -5.61
N VAL A 369 -9.36 -17.47 -5.27
CA VAL A 369 -8.55 -18.34 -6.11
C VAL A 369 -8.56 -19.74 -5.51
N THR A 370 -8.87 -20.72 -6.32
CA THR A 370 -8.92 -22.14 -5.95
C THR A 370 -8.12 -22.96 -6.95
N GLY A 371 -7.65 -24.14 -6.52
CA GLY A 371 -6.85 -25.01 -7.37
C GLY A 371 -5.40 -24.53 -7.59
N ASP A 372 -4.97 -23.56 -6.85
CA ASP A 372 -3.64 -22.92 -6.85
C ASP A 372 -2.48 -23.91 -6.61
N SER A 373 -2.69 -24.98 -5.87
CA SER A 373 -1.72 -26.09 -5.73
C SER A 373 -1.29 -26.70 -7.08
N ASN A 374 -2.13 -26.57 -8.12
CA ASN A 374 -1.83 -27.06 -9.46
C ASN A 374 -0.77 -26.19 -10.19
N VAL A 375 -0.51 -24.98 -9.74
CA VAL A 375 0.56 -24.14 -10.30
C VAL A 375 1.91 -24.85 -10.18
N THR A 376 2.18 -25.51 -9.08
CA THR A 376 3.41 -26.27 -8.85
C THR A 376 3.66 -27.33 -9.94
N SER A 377 2.62 -28.01 -10.41
CA SER A 377 2.72 -29.02 -11.46
C SER A 377 2.64 -28.44 -12.88
N GLY A 378 2.34 -27.15 -13.05
CA GLY A 378 2.11 -26.51 -14.33
C GLY A 378 0.73 -26.81 -14.93
N ASN A 379 -0.22 -27.34 -14.15
CA ASN A 379 -1.60 -27.55 -14.58
C ASN A 379 -2.45 -26.29 -14.37
N PHE A 380 -2.09 -25.22 -15.07
CA PHE A 380 -2.66 -23.89 -14.90
C PHE A 380 -4.18 -23.83 -15.18
N ASN A 381 -4.69 -24.68 -16.05
CA ASN A 381 -6.13 -24.74 -16.36
C ASN A 381 -7.00 -25.17 -15.16
N ALA A 382 -6.40 -25.72 -14.11
CA ALA A 382 -7.09 -26.11 -12.89
C ALA A 382 -7.15 -24.97 -11.86
N VAL A 383 -6.46 -23.86 -12.10
CA VAL A 383 -6.51 -22.66 -11.25
C VAL A 383 -7.70 -21.81 -11.67
N VAL A 384 -8.57 -21.49 -10.73
CA VAL A 384 -9.81 -20.78 -11.02
C VAL A 384 -9.92 -19.55 -10.14
N ILE A 385 -10.14 -18.39 -10.75
CA ILE A 385 -10.52 -17.16 -10.06
C ILE A 385 -12.03 -16.95 -10.19
N SER A 386 -12.65 -16.58 -9.12
CA SER A 386 -14.08 -16.26 -9.06
C SER A 386 -14.34 -15.08 -8.15
N ALA A 387 -15.39 -14.30 -8.43
CA ALA A 387 -15.72 -13.14 -7.63
C ALA A 387 -17.21 -12.90 -7.53
N LYS A 388 -17.58 -12.05 -6.57
CA LYS A 388 -18.90 -11.47 -6.46
C LYS A 388 -18.82 -10.07 -5.84
N ILE A 389 -19.76 -9.21 -6.22
CA ILE A 389 -20.00 -7.93 -5.55
C ILE A 389 -20.84 -8.19 -4.31
N ILE A 390 -20.41 -7.69 -3.17
CA ILE A 390 -21.12 -7.79 -1.89
C ILE A 390 -21.49 -6.40 -1.37
N SER A 391 -22.65 -6.28 -0.75
CA SER A 391 -23.05 -5.04 -0.09
C SER A 391 -22.26 -4.86 1.20
N SER A 392 -21.78 -3.65 1.45
CA SER A 392 -21.05 -3.26 2.64
C SER A 392 -21.63 -2.00 3.28
N GLU A 393 -21.08 -1.58 4.42
CA GLU A 393 -21.24 -0.20 4.87
C GLU A 393 -20.69 0.76 3.81
N SER A 394 -21.23 1.98 3.81
CA SER A 394 -20.80 3.00 2.86
C SER A 394 -19.42 3.55 3.21
N TYR A 395 -18.64 3.84 2.20
CA TYR A 395 -17.38 4.58 2.32
C TYR A 395 -17.33 5.67 1.24
N ALA A 396 -16.57 6.71 1.51
CA ALA A 396 -16.48 7.87 0.65
C ALA A 396 -15.02 8.26 0.46
N PHE A 397 -14.73 8.97 -0.63
CA PHE A 397 -13.40 9.47 -0.90
C PHE A 397 -12.90 10.31 0.27
N PRO A 398 -11.69 10.08 0.82
CA PRO A 398 -11.16 10.82 1.95
C PRO A 398 -11.02 12.33 1.65
N VAL A 399 -11.02 13.15 2.68
CA VAL A 399 -10.78 14.60 2.56
C VAL A 399 -9.33 14.91 2.88
N LEU A 400 -8.80 16.04 2.41
CA LEU A 400 -7.46 16.48 2.79
C LEU A 400 -7.35 16.60 4.32
N ALA A 401 -6.46 15.84 4.92
CA ALA A 401 -6.25 15.81 6.36
C ALA A 401 -5.51 17.07 6.82
N LEU A 402 -6.12 17.83 7.73
CA LEU A 402 -5.51 19.03 8.27
C LEU A 402 -4.34 18.67 9.19
N SER A 403 -3.19 19.30 8.99
CA SER A 403 -2.02 19.18 9.85
C SER A 403 -1.77 20.47 10.64
N THR A 404 -1.01 20.41 11.72
CA THR A 404 -0.60 21.60 12.48
C THR A 404 0.24 22.54 11.61
N GLY A 405 0.22 23.83 11.92
CA GLY A 405 0.91 24.86 11.13
C GLY A 405 0.05 25.47 10.02
N SER A 406 -1.19 25.00 9.85
CA SER A 406 -2.17 25.49 8.87
C SER A 406 -2.58 26.96 9.00
N GLY A 407 -2.20 27.64 10.07
CA GLY A 407 -2.47 29.07 10.26
C GLY A 407 -1.76 30.00 9.28
N ALA A 408 -0.87 29.52 8.45
CA ALA A 408 -0.10 30.31 7.51
C ALA A 408 -0.03 29.62 6.13
N ARG A 409 -1.04 29.81 5.30
CA ARG A 409 -0.97 29.80 3.81
C ARG A 409 0.13 28.93 3.13
N ARG A 410 0.48 27.76 3.66
CA ARG A 410 1.46 26.85 3.06
C ARG A 410 0.77 25.58 2.61
N SER A 411 1.19 25.03 1.48
CA SER A 411 0.76 23.72 0.96
C SER A 411 0.97 22.58 1.98
N SER A 412 1.95 22.73 2.89
CA SER A 412 2.23 21.81 4.01
C SER A 412 1.19 21.80 5.15
N ALA A 413 0.10 22.55 5.02
CA ALA A 413 -0.98 22.56 6.01
C ALA A 413 -1.89 21.32 5.93
N PHE A 414 -1.79 20.55 4.87
CA PHE A 414 -2.63 19.39 4.60
C PHE A 414 -1.75 18.20 4.24
N LEU A 415 -2.26 17.01 4.57
CA LEU A 415 -1.74 15.74 4.09
C LEU A 415 -2.78 15.13 3.15
N ASN A 416 -2.33 14.59 2.04
CA ASN A 416 -3.18 13.83 1.14
C ASN A 416 -3.39 12.43 1.74
N PRO A 417 -4.62 11.99 2.02
CA PRO A 417 -4.90 10.66 2.56
C PRO A 417 -5.14 9.62 1.47
N ASP A 418 -4.83 9.94 0.21
CA ASP A 418 -5.11 9.14 -0.96
C ASP A 418 -6.61 8.88 -1.17
N ASP A 419 -6.99 7.73 -1.69
CA ASP A 419 -8.36 7.33 -1.98
C ASP A 419 -8.92 6.34 -0.94
N SER A 420 -10.03 5.68 -1.26
CA SER A 420 -10.69 4.69 -0.41
C SER A 420 -10.41 3.24 -0.85
N ARG A 421 -9.20 2.96 -1.39
CA ARG A 421 -8.77 1.59 -1.67
C ARG A 421 -8.57 0.78 -0.39
N LEU A 422 -8.75 -0.54 -0.45
CA LEU A 422 -8.35 -1.42 0.64
C LEU A 422 -6.83 -1.41 0.78
N GLN A 423 -6.34 -1.17 1.99
CA GLN A 423 -4.89 -1.03 2.25
C GLN A 423 -4.21 -2.37 2.53
N THR A 424 -4.81 -3.19 3.38
CA THR A 424 -4.33 -4.53 3.74
C THR A 424 -5.51 -5.45 3.96
N CYS A 425 -5.33 -6.74 3.63
CA CYS A 425 -6.25 -7.80 4.01
C CYS A 425 -5.49 -8.95 4.68
N GLN A 426 -6.07 -9.54 5.73
CA GLN A 426 -5.50 -10.67 6.43
C GLN A 426 -6.56 -11.77 6.58
N PHE A 427 -6.19 -13.03 6.28
CA PHE A 427 -7.07 -14.18 6.52
C PHE A 427 -6.70 -14.87 7.83
N VAL A 428 -7.65 -14.91 8.74
CA VAL A 428 -7.50 -15.51 10.09
C VAL A 428 -8.75 -16.29 10.46
N SER A 429 -8.57 -17.54 10.87
CA SER A 429 -9.63 -18.37 11.47
C SER A 429 -10.93 -18.50 10.65
N GLY A 430 -10.86 -18.33 9.34
CA GLY A 430 -12.00 -18.49 8.43
C GLY A 430 -12.61 -17.19 7.92
N ASP A 431 -12.10 -16.05 8.34
CA ASP A 431 -12.56 -14.74 7.90
C ASP A 431 -11.41 -13.85 7.38
N THR A 432 -11.72 -12.98 6.43
CA THR A 432 -10.76 -12.03 5.86
C THR A 432 -11.04 -10.64 6.44
N TRP A 433 -10.03 -10.04 7.04
CA TRP A 433 -10.09 -8.73 7.69
C TRP A 433 -9.42 -7.68 6.82
N CYS A 434 -10.15 -6.64 6.44
CA CYS A 434 -9.64 -5.56 5.58
C CYS A 434 -10.00 -4.19 6.14
N SER A 435 -9.24 -3.15 5.76
CA SER A 435 -9.54 -1.77 6.14
C SER A 435 -9.21 -0.79 5.02
N LEU A 436 -9.85 0.38 5.06
CA LEU A 436 -9.62 1.49 4.13
C LEU A 436 -9.82 2.85 4.81
N SER A 437 -9.25 3.90 4.21
CA SER A 437 -9.53 5.29 4.58
C SER A 437 -10.87 5.74 4.03
N THR A 438 -11.64 6.50 4.80
CA THR A 438 -12.93 7.03 4.34
C THR A 438 -13.29 8.37 4.98
N ALA A 439 -13.94 9.23 4.20
CA ALA A 439 -14.55 10.43 4.76
C ALA A 439 -15.72 10.06 5.69
N ILE A 440 -15.76 10.68 6.87
CA ILE A 440 -16.76 10.39 7.93
C ILE A 440 -17.32 11.69 8.52
N ALA A 441 -18.66 11.76 8.70
CA ALA A 441 -19.29 12.76 9.55
C ALA A 441 -19.38 12.23 10.99
N ILE A 442 -18.86 12.99 11.94
CA ILE A 442 -18.93 12.66 13.36
C ILE A 442 -19.97 13.55 14.02
N LYS A 443 -20.88 12.97 14.80
CA LYS A 443 -21.90 13.73 15.51
C LYS A 443 -21.27 14.81 16.38
N ASN A 444 -21.71 16.05 16.20
CA ASN A 444 -21.21 17.27 16.86
C ASN A 444 -19.80 17.72 16.43
N ASP A 445 -19.20 17.14 15.42
CA ASP A 445 -18.05 17.71 14.73
C ASP A 445 -18.55 18.50 13.51
N PRO A 446 -18.22 19.79 13.38
CA PRO A 446 -18.71 20.62 12.28
C PRO A 446 -18.06 20.31 10.93
N ALA A 447 -16.98 19.52 10.92
CA ALA A 447 -16.22 19.18 9.71
C ALA A 447 -16.29 17.68 9.41
N THR A 448 -16.28 17.34 8.13
CA THR A 448 -15.98 15.99 7.67
C THR A 448 -14.54 15.65 8.05
N ARG A 449 -14.32 14.44 8.52
CA ARG A 449 -13.00 13.91 8.92
C ARG A 449 -12.68 12.69 8.09
N ASP A 450 -11.42 12.28 8.13
CA ASP A 450 -11.04 10.94 7.70
C ASP A 450 -11.08 10.01 8.90
N GLY A 451 -11.53 8.82 8.64
CA GLY A 451 -11.55 7.71 9.56
C GLY A 451 -11.31 6.41 8.82
N VAL A 452 -11.47 5.33 9.52
CA VAL A 452 -11.26 3.98 9.00
C VAL A 452 -12.60 3.28 8.86
N ALA A 453 -12.87 2.70 7.69
CA ALA A 453 -13.85 1.63 7.56
C ALA A 453 -13.12 0.29 7.59
N TRP A 454 -13.66 -0.68 8.33
CA TRP A 454 -13.11 -2.02 8.44
C TRP A 454 -14.18 -3.07 8.19
N PHE A 455 -13.75 -4.22 7.65
CA PHE A 455 -14.64 -5.29 7.20
C PHE A 455 -14.09 -6.64 7.61
N GLU A 456 -14.96 -7.51 8.12
CA GLU A 456 -14.74 -8.93 8.32
C GLU A 456 -15.57 -9.69 7.29
N LEU A 457 -14.90 -10.39 6.37
CA LEU A 457 -15.48 -11.07 5.23
C LEU A 457 -15.39 -12.57 5.42
N SER A 458 -16.52 -13.23 5.48
CA SER A 458 -16.54 -14.71 5.61
C SER A 458 -16.04 -15.39 4.33
N THR A 459 -15.56 -16.62 4.44
CA THR A 459 -15.18 -17.45 3.28
C THR A 459 -16.32 -17.68 2.27
N SER A 460 -17.57 -17.45 2.66
CA SER A 460 -18.71 -17.45 1.73
C SER A 460 -18.81 -16.16 0.93
N GLY A 461 -18.03 -15.13 1.27
CA GLY A 461 -18.08 -13.77 0.73
C GLY A 461 -19.39 -13.09 1.16
N SER A 462 -19.60 -12.98 2.43
CA SER A 462 -20.60 -12.14 3.07
C SER A 462 -19.91 -11.34 4.17
N ILE A 463 -20.42 -10.18 4.47
CA ILE A 463 -19.95 -9.41 5.63
C ILE A 463 -20.33 -10.18 6.90
N ALA A 464 -19.35 -10.57 7.70
CA ALA A 464 -19.53 -11.15 9.02
C ALA A 464 -19.65 -10.02 10.06
N ALA A 465 -18.76 -9.02 9.98
CA ALA A 465 -18.85 -7.78 10.74
C ALA A 465 -18.24 -6.63 9.94
N GLN A 466 -18.57 -5.41 10.30
CA GLN A 466 -18.02 -4.20 9.71
C GLN A 466 -18.28 -3.01 10.63
N GLY A 467 -17.55 -1.93 10.43
CA GLY A 467 -17.75 -0.71 11.20
C GLY A 467 -16.72 0.37 10.91
N TYR A 468 -16.79 1.43 11.69
CA TYR A 468 -15.93 2.57 11.53
C TYR A 468 -15.14 2.90 12.78
N VAL A 469 -13.94 3.43 12.58
CA VAL A 469 -13.15 4.08 13.63
C VAL A 469 -12.95 5.54 13.24
N ALA A 470 -13.28 6.45 14.15
CA ALA A 470 -13.13 7.87 13.93
C ALA A 470 -12.92 8.63 15.25
N SER A 471 -12.31 9.80 15.18
CA SER A 471 -12.02 10.66 16.34
C SER A 471 -12.41 12.10 16.05
N ALA A 472 -13.32 12.66 16.82
CA ALA A 472 -13.77 14.04 16.64
C ALA A 472 -12.59 15.03 16.70
N GLY A 473 -12.56 15.96 15.77
CA GLY A 473 -11.49 16.95 15.62
C GLY A 473 -10.22 16.45 14.94
N ASN A 474 -10.12 15.15 14.64
CA ASN A 474 -8.91 14.52 14.10
C ASN A 474 -9.18 13.81 12.76
N TYR A 475 -8.11 13.49 12.05
CA TYR A 475 -8.08 12.70 10.83
C TYR A 475 -7.25 11.45 11.08
N LEU A 476 -7.76 10.29 10.69
CA LEU A 476 -7.11 8.99 10.74
C LEU A 476 -6.90 8.54 9.31
N ILE A 477 -5.65 8.44 8.86
CA ILE A 477 -5.30 8.19 7.47
C ILE A 477 -4.35 7.00 7.36
N TYR A 478 -4.40 6.30 6.21
CA TYR A 478 -3.58 5.13 5.89
C TYR A 478 -3.69 4.01 6.95
N PRO A 479 -4.87 3.40 7.11
CA PRO A 479 -5.05 2.35 8.10
C PRO A 479 -4.46 1.02 7.66
N ALA A 480 -3.94 0.23 8.61
CA ALA A 480 -3.71 -1.20 8.43
C ALA A 480 -4.33 -1.97 9.61
N ILE A 481 -4.99 -3.10 9.30
CA ILE A 481 -5.67 -3.93 10.27
C ILE A 481 -4.93 -5.26 10.48
N VAL A 482 -4.86 -5.71 11.73
CA VAL A 482 -4.36 -7.03 12.10
C VAL A 482 -5.29 -7.67 13.12
N HIS A 483 -5.57 -8.97 12.92
CA HIS A 483 -6.41 -9.76 13.80
C HIS A 483 -5.67 -11.04 14.24
N SER A 484 -5.78 -11.43 15.51
CA SER A 484 -5.21 -12.66 16.04
C SER A 484 -6.26 -13.78 16.13
N ALA A 485 -5.83 -15.02 16.03
CA ALA A 485 -6.72 -16.16 16.25
C ALA A 485 -7.32 -16.21 17.68
N SER A 486 -6.71 -15.49 18.64
CA SER A 486 -7.25 -15.33 20.00
C SER A 486 -8.40 -14.31 20.07
N GLY A 487 -8.64 -13.56 18.99
CA GLY A 487 -9.75 -12.61 18.87
C GLY A 487 -9.36 -11.15 19.11
N SER A 488 -8.09 -10.84 19.40
CA SER A 488 -7.63 -9.45 19.50
C SER A 488 -7.52 -8.81 18.11
N THR A 489 -7.91 -7.53 18.00
CA THR A 489 -7.84 -6.77 16.74
C THR A 489 -7.15 -5.44 16.98
N GLY A 490 -6.19 -5.09 16.14
CA GLY A 490 -5.52 -3.78 16.09
C GLY A 490 -5.73 -3.09 14.76
N ILE A 491 -5.87 -1.78 14.76
CA ILE A 491 -5.82 -0.95 13.56
C ILE A 491 -4.85 0.19 13.83
N VAL A 492 -3.80 0.27 13.03
CA VAL A 492 -2.82 1.37 13.04
C VAL A 492 -3.17 2.40 11.98
N PHE A 493 -2.79 3.64 12.20
CA PHE A 493 -2.98 4.75 11.26
C PHE A 493 -2.11 5.96 11.65
N THR A 494 -1.89 6.87 10.72
CA THR A 494 -1.41 8.21 11.07
C THR A 494 -2.58 9.06 11.60
N LEU A 495 -2.40 9.65 12.77
CA LEU A 495 -3.33 10.59 13.40
C LEU A 495 -2.83 12.02 13.22
N THR A 496 -3.65 12.90 12.68
CA THR A 496 -3.31 14.33 12.52
C THR A 496 -4.51 15.25 12.75
N SER A 497 -4.27 16.53 13.00
CA SER A 497 -5.30 17.56 13.07
C SER A 497 -4.68 18.96 13.05
N GLY A 498 -5.50 20.01 13.10
CA GLY A 498 -5.02 21.39 13.29
C GLY A 498 -4.28 21.64 14.62
N SER A 499 -4.28 20.69 15.55
CA SER A 499 -3.61 20.78 16.88
C SER A 499 -2.71 19.59 17.22
N ILE A 500 -2.71 18.55 16.37
CA ILE A 500 -1.88 17.36 16.52
C ILE A 500 -1.04 17.22 15.26
N ASN A 501 0.28 17.21 15.43
CA ASN A 501 1.23 16.88 14.36
C ASN A 501 1.03 15.43 13.92
N PRO A 502 1.43 15.06 12.68
CA PRO A 502 1.33 13.67 12.20
C PRO A 502 1.98 12.70 13.19
N SER A 503 1.19 11.82 13.77
CA SER A 503 1.51 10.98 14.93
C SER A 503 1.17 9.53 14.62
N ALA A 504 2.02 8.60 15.04
CA ALA A 504 1.71 7.17 14.97
C ALA A 504 0.66 6.82 16.05
N ALA A 505 -0.46 6.26 15.62
CA ALA A 505 -1.59 5.98 16.51
C ALA A 505 -2.30 4.68 16.13
N TYR A 506 -3.09 4.16 17.06
CA TYR A 506 -3.81 2.91 16.87
C TYR A 506 -5.10 2.86 17.71
N VAL A 507 -5.95 1.91 17.37
CA VAL A 507 -7.03 1.42 18.23
C VAL A 507 -6.86 -0.09 18.44
N PHE A 508 -7.38 -0.59 19.57
CA PHE A 508 -7.26 -1.98 19.94
C PHE A 508 -8.59 -2.50 20.51
N ALA A 509 -8.91 -3.74 20.18
CA ALA A 509 -9.99 -4.53 20.79
C ALA A 509 -9.40 -5.83 21.30
N GLY A 510 -9.44 -6.08 22.61
CA GLY A 510 -8.88 -7.29 23.23
C GLY A 510 -9.70 -8.56 22.95
N SER A 511 -10.94 -8.40 22.44
CA SER A 511 -11.75 -9.49 21.88
C SER A 511 -12.84 -8.91 20.98
N GLY A 512 -13.09 -9.56 19.84
CA GLY A 512 -14.05 -9.09 18.85
C GLY A 512 -13.69 -7.74 18.25
N THR A 513 -14.68 -6.89 18.00
CA THR A 513 -14.54 -5.63 17.25
C THR A 513 -14.94 -4.38 18.04
N ALA A 514 -15.05 -4.50 19.36
CA ALA A 514 -15.33 -3.36 20.24
C ALA A 514 -14.04 -2.56 20.49
N PHE A 515 -13.64 -1.74 19.52
CA PHE A 515 -12.45 -0.91 19.65
C PHE A 515 -12.57 0.10 20.80
N GLY A 516 -11.46 0.27 21.53
CA GLY A 516 -11.27 1.32 22.53
C GLY A 516 -11.06 2.71 21.92
N GLY A 517 -10.64 3.65 22.75
CA GLY A 517 -10.25 4.99 22.29
C GLY A 517 -8.97 4.95 21.44
N VAL A 518 -8.71 6.04 20.71
CA VAL A 518 -7.46 6.21 19.97
C VAL A 518 -6.29 6.38 20.94
N HIS A 519 -5.25 5.57 20.74
CA HIS A 519 -3.98 5.61 21.47
C HIS A 519 -2.87 6.15 20.56
N ILE A 520 -1.98 6.96 21.11
CA ILE A 520 -0.82 7.49 20.39
C ILE A 520 0.42 6.70 20.83
N ALA A 521 0.98 5.92 19.90
CA ALA A 521 2.23 5.20 20.09
C ALA A 521 3.44 6.15 20.05
N ALA A 522 3.42 7.14 19.15
CA ALA A 522 4.41 8.22 19.12
C ALA A 522 3.76 9.52 18.63
N ARG A 523 3.93 10.58 19.43
CA ARG A 523 3.43 11.91 19.06
C ARG A 523 4.36 12.59 18.08
N GLY A 524 3.80 13.15 17.01
CA GLY A 524 4.55 13.97 16.05
C GLY A 524 5.13 15.23 16.70
N ALA A 525 6.40 15.49 16.44
CA ALA A 525 7.14 16.60 17.06
C ALA A 525 6.92 17.94 16.34
N SER A 526 6.66 17.91 15.03
CA SER A 526 6.44 19.09 14.20
C SER A 526 5.44 18.78 13.06
N PRO A 527 4.94 19.80 12.35
CA PRO A 527 4.24 19.58 11.09
C PRO A 527 5.13 18.84 10.08
N SER A 528 4.52 18.18 9.08
CA SER A 528 5.25 17.71 7.91
C SER A 528 5.91 18.89 7.17
N THR A 529 7.12 18.68 6.68
CA THR A 529 7.83 19.65 5.83
C THR A 529 7.67 19.33 4.34
N ASP A 530 6.99 18.24 4.01
CA ASP A 530 6.72 17.89 2.62
C ASP A 530 5.83 18.96 1.97
N GLY A 531 6.38 19.61 0.95
CA GLY A 531 5.70 20.68 0.22
C GLY A 531 4.62 20.20 -0.74
N ALA A 532 4.59 18.91 -1.07
CA ALA A 532 3.64 18.30 -1.99
C ALA A 532 2.35 17.83 -1.29
N ALA A 533 2.27 17.92 0.04
CA ALA A 533 1.21 17.35 0.87
C ALA A 533 1.14 15.81 0.82
N ARG A 534 2.10 15.15 0.17
CA ARG A 534 2.17 13.70 0.08
C ARG A 534 2.59 13.11 1.43
N TRP A 535 1.91 12.03 1.84
CA TRP A 535 2.14 11.41 3.14
C TRP A 535 1.80 9.95 3.05
N GLY A 536 2.77 9.06 3.01
CA GLY A 536 2.60 7.63 2.89
C GLY A 536 1.66 7.20 1.74
N ASP A 537 1.65 5.95 1.41
CA ASP A 537 0.58 5.37 0.60
C ASP A 537 -0.10 4.23 1.38
N TYR A 538 0.57 3.71 2.42
CA TYR A 538 0.02 2.71 3.33
C TYR A 538 0.76 2.67 4.68
N SER A 539 0.11 2.11 5.70
CA SER A 539 0.71 1.61 6.93
C SER A 539 0.79 0.08 6.87
N TRP A 540 1.43 -0.55 7.84
CA TRP A 540 1.52 -2.00 7.89
C TRP A 540 1.14 -2.57 9.25
N ALA A 541 0.53 -3.74 9.25
CA ALA A 541 0.22 -4.48 10.47
C ALA A 541 0.35 -5.98 10.21
N THR A 542 0.97 -6.70 11.15
CA THR A 542 1.23 -8.13 11.04
C THR A 542 1.14 -8.81 12.40
N LEU A 543 0.92 -10.12 12.39
CA LEU A 543 0.86 -10.93 13.60
C LEU A 543 2.26 -11.42 13.95
N ASP A 544 2.61 -11.36 15.24
CA ASP A 544 3.82 -12.01 15.76
C ASP A 544 3.73 -13.54 15.55
N PRO A 545 4.85 -14.23 15.29
CA PRO A 545 4.88 -15.69 15.23
C PRO A 545 4.31 -16.40 16.47
N ASN A 546 4.23 -15.72 17.63
CA ASN A 546 3.57 -16.25 18.81
C ASN A 546 2.03 -16.36 18.69
N GLY A 547 1.44 -15.74 17.63
CA GLY A 547 0.02 -15.80 17.30
C GLY A 547 -0.88 -14.89 18.14
N THR A 548 -0.32 -14.05 19.00
CA THR A 548 -1.09 -13.19 19.92
C THR A 548 -0.76 -11.71 19.80
N ASP A 549 0.51 -11.36 19.69
CA ASP A 549 0.97 -9.98 19.70
C ASP A 549 0.81 -9.34 18.32
N LEU A 550 0.34 -8.12 18.29
CA LEU A 550 -0.01 -7.41 17.06
C LEU A 550 1.06 -6.34 16.79
N TRP A 551 1.91 -6.59 15.79
CA TRP A 551 2.90 -5.63 15.32
C TRP A 551 2.31 -4.65 14.33
N MET A 552 2.69 -3.40 14.46
CA MET A 552 2.15 -2.28 13.69
C MET A 552 3.24 -1.28 13.34
N ALA A 553 3.18 -0.75 12.12
CA ALA A 553 4.06 0.30 11.64
C ALA A 553 3.27 1.39 10.93
N THR A 554 3.58 2.64 11.23
CA THR A 554 3.01 3.79 10.51
C THR A 554 3.96 4.98 10.57
N GLU A 555 3.75 5.89 9.66
CA GLU A 555 4.49 7.11 9.51
C GLU A 555 4.12 8.17 10.55
N TYR A 556 5.12 8.94 10.99
CA TYR A 556 4.94 10.09 11.88
C TYR A 556 6.12 11.08 11.73
N VAL A 557 6.09 12.21 12.39
CA VAL A 557 7.21 13.16 12.40
C VAL A 557 8.00 13.04 13.71
N PRO A 558 9.18 12.37 13.71
CA PRO A 558 9.97 12.18 14.94
C PRO A 558 10.61 13.48 15.44
N SER A 559 10.95 13.51 16.73
CA SER A 559 11.74 14.59 17.32
C SER A 559 13.21 14.50 16.88
N GLY A 560 13.86 15.67 16.74
CA GLY A 560 15.30 15.74 16.41
C GLY A 560 15.63 15.64 14.92
N PHE A 561 14.66 15.38 14.09
CA PHE A 561 14.82 15.37 12.64
C PHE A 561 14.48 16.77 12.08
N GLN A 562 15.45 17.45 11.52
CA GLN A 562 15.36 18.83 11.06
C GLN A 562 15.72 18.96 9.56
N ASN A 563 15.27 18.02 8.72
CA ASN A 563 15.39 18.25 7.29
C ASN A 563 14.25 19.18 6.84
N PRO A 564 14.53 20.33 6.21
CA PRO A 564 13.50 21.26 5.77
C PRO A 564 12.66 20.76 4.61
N ILE A 565 13.00 19.60 4.00
CA ILE A 565 12.42 19.11 2.77
C ILE A 565 11.56 17.87 3.03
N THR A 566 12.02 16.95 3.88
CA THR A 566 11.26 15.79 4.35
C THR A 566 11.68 15.44 5.77
N ASN A 567 10.72 15.29 6.66
CA ASN A 567 10.93 15.05 8.08
C ASN A 567 10.15 13.84 8.60
N PHE A 568 9.75 12.93 7.71
CA PHE A 568 9.09 11.70 8.11
C PHE A 568 10.04 10.73 8.82
N GLY A 569 9.47 9.91 9.65
CA GLY A 569 10.04 8.68 10.18
C GLY A 569 8.93 7.68 10.40
N THR A 570 9.28 6.44 10.56
CA THR A 570 8.36 5.36 10.85
C THR A 570 8.41 5.00 12.33
N ARG A 571 7.30 4.51 12.85
CA ARG A 571 7.18 4.01 14.21
C ARG A 571 6.74 2.57 14.18
N ILE A 572 7.54 1.67 14.73
CA ILE A 572 7.21 0.26 14.92
C ILE A 572 6.87 0.05 16.39
N PHE A 573 5.79 -0.68 16.65
CA PHE A 573 5.35 -1.03 18.00
C PHE A 573 4.45 -2.26 17.96
N ASP A 574 4.34 -2.97 19.08
CA ASP A 574 3.42 -4.07 19.25
C ASP A 574 2.53 -3.90 20.48
N VAL A 575 1.41 -4.57 20.45
CA VAL A 575 0.43 -4.60 21.53
C VAL A 575 -0.09 -6.02 21.77
N ALA A 576 -0.42 -6.32 23.06
CA ALA A 576 -1.03 -7.56 23.49
C ALA A 576 -2.28 -7.32 24.36
#